data_9e9bf483a6e5a08a410320d29977bbaf
#
_entry.id   9e9bf483a6e5a08a410320d29977bbaf
#
_cell.length_a   1.000
_cell.length_b   1.000
_cell.length_c   1.000
_cell.angle_alpha   90.00
_cell.angle_beta   90.00
_cell.angle_gamma   90.00
#
_symmetry.space_group_name_H-M   'P 1'
#
loop_
_entity.id
_entity.type
_entity.pdbx_description
1 polymer ?
#
loop_
_entity_poly.entity_id
_entity_poly.type
_entity_poly.pdbx_seq_one_letter_code
_entity_poly.pdbx_strand_id
1 'polypeptide(L)'
;ENDLIAALDMNREVYDFLASASNKYGIGFWKPGAGIIHQVVLENYAFPGGMMIGTDSHTPNAGGLGMIAIGVGGADAVDVMAGMPWELKFPKLIGVRLMGALSGWTSAKDVILKLAGILTVKGGTDAIIEYFGEGADSISCTGKATICNMGAEVGATTSLFPFDGHMAAYLRSTGREEVASGAEAVAECLRADREVYKEPGKYFDQIIEIDLSSLEPHINGPSTPDLAWPISKFAEAVRTNGYPSELKVGLIGSCTNSSYEDLDRASSLARQAIEKKLKAKSSFMITPGSETVRYTVERDGQIHAFEAIGGVVLANACGPCIGQWMRPESEKKERNSILTSFNRNFAKRNDGSPNTYAFVASPETVTAMALAGDLTFNPLTDTLINEDGEAVRLDPPTGAELPPKGFAVEDPGYQAPAEDGSSVSVIVRENSERLQLLSPFPAWEKTDLKGIRLLIKVKGKCTTDHISQAGPWLRFRGHLDRISNNCLIGAVNAFNDQTNSVKNQLTGERSEERRVGKECRSRWAP
;
A
#
# COMPACT_ATOMS: atom_id res chain seq x y z
N GLU A 1 3.69 17.03 13.42
CA GLU A 1 4.45 16.85 14.68
C GLU A 1 3.58 16.30 15.82
N ASN A 2 2.47 16.95 16.14
CA ASN A 2 1.61 16.54 17.26
C ASN A 2 1.06 15.11 17.11
N ASP A 3 0.70 14.67 15.92
CA ASP A 3 0.17 13.32 15.68
C ASP A 3 1.25 12.25 15.87
N LEU A 4 2.49 12.54 15.47
CA LEU A 4 3.62 11.64 15.69
C LEU A 4 3.96 11.52 17.17
N ILE A 5 3.97 12.64 17.91
CA ILE A 5 4.22 12.66 19.35
C ILE A 5 3.14 11.86 20.09
N ALA A 6 1.87 12.07 19.76
CA ALA A 6 0.77 11.31 20.34
C ALA A 6 0.87 9.80 20.04
N ALA A 7 1.23 9.43 18.80
CA ALA A 7 1.43 8.05 18.41
C ALA A 7 2.60 7.39 19.14
N LEU A 8 3.71 8.12 19.32
CA LEU A 8 4.87 7.67 20.08
C LEU A 8 4.52 7.40 21.55
N ASP A 9 3.78 8.30 22.20
CA ASP A 9 3.39 8.11 23.59
C ASP A 9 2.40 6.95 23.78
N MET A 10 1.39 6.86 22.94
CA MET A 10 0.39 5.78 23.01
C MET A 10 0.97 4.39 22.72
N ASN A 11 2.04 4.29 21.95
CA ASN A 11 2.61 3.04 21.51
C ASN A 11 4.04 2.78 22.01
N ARG A 12 4.52 3.56 22.95
CA ARG A 12 5.90 3.53 23.46
C ARG A 12 6.38 2.10 23.78
N GLU A 13 5.59 1.30 24.51
CA GLU A 13 6.00 -0.06 24.87
C GLU A 13 6.21 -0.98 23.65
N VAL A 14 5.45 -0.76 22.58
CA VAL A 14 5.59 -1.56 21.33
C VAL A 14 6.85 -1.12 20.58
N TYR A 15 7.13 0.18 20.55
CA TYR A 15 8.35 0.69 19.91
C TYR A 15 9.61 0.31 20.68
N ASP A 16 9.58 0.36 22.00
CA ASP A 16 10.68 -0.10 22.87
C ASP A 16 10.96 -1.60 22.65
N PHE A 17 9.90 -2.41 22.55
CA PHE A 17 10.00 -3.82 22.21
C PHE A 17 10.63 -4.03 20.81
N LEU A 18 10.11 -3.37 19.78
CA LEU A 18 10.62 -3.51 18.41
C LEU A 18 12.08 -3.08 18.30
N ALA A 19 12.44 -1.94 18.88
CA ALA A 19 13.81 -1.43 18.87
C ALA A 19 14.78 -2.39 19.60
N SER A 20 14.40 -2.89 20.78
CA SER A 20 15.24 -3.80 21.56
C SER A 20 15.35 -5.19 20.91
N ALA A 21 14.26 -5.72 20.35
CA ALA A 21 14.27 -7.00 19.64
C ALA A 21 15.12 -6.90 18.37
N SER A 22 14.94 -5.84 17.57
CA SER A 22 15.75 -5.62 16.37
C SER A 22 17.24 -5.51 16.70
N ASN A 23 17.56 -4.75 17.75
CA ASN A 23 18.93 -4.61 18.22
C ASN A 23 19.54 -5.93 18.65
N LYS A 24 18.77 -6.77 19.38
CA LYS A 24 19.23 -8.09 19.85
C LYS A 24 19.49 -9.07 18.71
N TYR A 25 18.64 -9.08 17.69
CA TYR A 25 18.66 -10.11 16.64
C TYR A 25 19.37 -9.67 15.35
N GLY A 26 20.14 -8.58 15.38
CA GLY A 26 20.92 -8.14 14.24
C GLY A 26 20.06 -7.54 13.11
N ILE A 27 18.90 -6.96 13.44
CA ILE A 27 17.94 -6.43 12.49
C ILE A 27 17.99 -4.91 12.53
N GLY A 28 18.12 -4.28 11.35
CA GLY A 28 17.98 -2.84 11.22
C GLY A 28 16.56 -2.37 11.58
N PHE A 29 16.43 -1.29 12.32
CA PHE A 29 15.15 -0.77 12.75
C PHE A 29 14.91 0.67 12.27
N TRP A 30 13.86 0.85 11.50
CA TRP A 30 13.39 2.17 11.10
C TRP A 30 12.36 2.65 12.10
N LYS A 31 12.68 3.76 12.77
CA LYS A 31 11.86 4.32 13.86
C LYS A 31 10.52 4.84 13.34
N PRO A 32 9.50 4.95 14.20
CA PRO A 32 8.25 5.60 13.84
C PRO A 32 8.48 7.01 13.29
N GLY A 33 7.86 7.31 12.16
CA GLY A 33 8.04 8.57 11.45
C GLY A 33 9.13 8.54 10.37
N ALA A 34 10.02 7.55 10.35
CA ALA A 34 11.05 7.43 9.32
C ALA A 34 10.48 7.33 7.90
N GLY A 35 9.33 6.68 7.76
CA GLY A 35 8.65 6.58 6.49
C GLY A 35 7.73 5.38 6.38
N ILE A 36 7.05 5.31 5.24
CA ILE A 36 6.23 4.18 4.85
C ILE A 36 7.17 3.08 4.34
N ILE A 37 6.96 1.84 4.79
CA ILE A 37 7.83 0.68 4.53
C ILE A 37 8.35 0.64 3.08
N HIS A 38 7.45 0.71 2.09
CA HIS A 38 7.81 0.50 0.69
C HIS A 38 8.63 1.65 0.10
N GLN A 39 8.46 2.88 0.59
CA GLN A 39 9.31 4.01 0.23
C GLN A 39 10.71 3.84 0.82
N VAL A 40 10.79 3.51 2.11
CA VAL A 40 12.06 3.23 2.80
C VAL A 40 12.81 2.08 2.12
N VAL A 41 12.10 1.01 1.73
CA VAL A 41 12.68 -0.14 1.01
C VAL A 41 13.19 0.27 -0.37
N LEU A 42 12.43 1.06 -1.12
CA LEU A 42 12.83 1.53 -2.44
C LEU A 42 14.07 2.42 -2.38
N GLU A 43 14.13 3.31 -1.38
CA GLU A 43 15.23 4.25 -1.16
C GLU A 43 16.52 3.58 -0.70
N ASN A 44 16.45 2.46 0.05
CA ASN A 44 17.62 1.94 0.77
C ASN A 44 17.99 0.49 0.45
N TYR A 45 17.05 -0.37 0.04
CA TYR A 45 17.28 -1.82 -0.03
C TYR A 45 17.00 -2.44 -1.40
N ALA A 46 16.02 -1.95 -2.14
CA ALA A 46 15.67 -2.55 -3.43
C ALA A 46 16.77 -2.34 -4.46
N PHE A 47 17.05 -3.35 -5.28
CA PHE A 47 18.03 -3.30 -6.35
C PHE A 47 17.64 -4.25 -7.51
N PRO A 48 18.08 -3.96 -8.75
CA PRO A 48 17.74 -4.77 -9.91
C PRO A 48 18.27 -6.20 -9.82
N GLY A 49 17.42 -7.18 -10.19
CA GLY A 49 17.78 -8.60 -10.18
C GLY A 49 17.78 -9.26 -8.81
N GLY A 50 17.42 -8.53 -7.76
CA GLY A 50 17.30 -9.08 -6.41
C GLY A 50 15.97 -9.81 -6.17
N MET A 51 15.89 -10.50 -5.03
CA MET A 51 14.67 -11.11 -4.52
C MET A 51 14.42 -10.67 -3.09
N MET A 52 13.16 -10.35 -2.76
CA MET A 52 12.74 -9.93 -1.43
C MET A 52 11.40 -10.55 -1.05
N ILE A 53 11.26 -10.94 0.19
CA ILE A 53 9.94 -11.20 0.80
C ILE A 53 9.66 -10.17 1.87
N GLY A 54 8.40 -9.83 2.06
CA GLY A 54 7.95 -8.88 3.08
C GLY A 54 6.57 -9.22 3.61
N THR A 55 6.29 -8.87 4.86
CA THR A 55 5.02 -9.19 5.52
C THR A 55 3.90 -8.19 5.20
N ASP A 56 4.05 -7.42 4.14
CA ASP A 56 3.01 -6.54 3.60
C ASP A 56 2.69 -6.90 2.15
N SER A 57 1.41 -6.81 1.77
CA SER A 57 0.93 -7.17 0.42
C SER A 57 1.47 -6.25 -0.69
N HIS A 58 1.95 -5.04 -0.35
CA HIS A 58 2.53 -4.10 -1.32
C HIS A 58 4.05 -4.18 -1.43
N THR A 59 4.67 -5.23 -0.87
CA THR A 59 6.09 -5.56 -1.09
C THR A 59 6.49 -5.52 -2.58
N PRO A 60 5.62 -5.91 -3.56
CA PRO A 60 5.90 -5.79 -4.99
C PRO A 60 6.27 -4.38 -5.48
N ASN A 61 6.09 -3.33 -4.68
CA ASN A 61 6.58 -1.97 -4.96
C ASN A 61 8.05 -1.95 -5.40
N ALA A 62 8.89 -2.81 -4.83
CA ALA A 62 10.31 -2.92 -5.19
C ALA A 62 10.56 -3.45 -6.62
N GLY A 63 9.53 -3.98 -7.29
CA GLY A 63 9.54 -4.32 -8.71
C GLY A 63 9.75 -3.10 -9.62
N GLY A 64 9.53 -1.88 -9.10
CA GLY A 64 9.89 -0.62 -9.75
C GLY A 64 11.40 -0.44 -9.94
N LEU A 65 12.22 -1.16 -9.17
CA LEU A 65 13.67 -1.30 -9.36
C LEU A 65 14.06 -2.68 -9.95
N GLY A 66 13.14 -3.39 -10.61
CA GLY A 66 13.44 -4.68 -11.24
C GLY A 66 13.73 -5.81 -10.25
N MET A 67 13.15 -5.75 -9.05
CA MET A 67 13.31 -6.74 -8.00
C MET A 67 12.09 -7.69 -7.95
N ILE A 68 12.30 -8.99 -7.81
CA ILE A 68 11.23 -9.93 -7.49
C ILE A 68 10.90 -9.79 -6.01
N ALA A 69 9.85 -9.03 -5.71
CA ALA A 69 9.46 -8.72 -4.34
C ALA A 69 8.04 -9.24 -4.07
N ILE A 70 7.89 -10.06 -3.03
CA ILE A 70 6.67 -10.83 -2.80
C ILE A 70 6.16 -10.60 -1.37
N GLY A 71 4.85 -10.32 -1.26
CA GLY A 71 4.16 -10.24 0.02
C GLY A 71 3.84 -11.64 0.56
N VAL A 72 4.28 -11.92 1.79
CA VAL A 72 4.11 -13.22 2.45
C VAL A 72 3.47 -13.09 3.83
N GLY A 73 3.05 -14.20 4.40
CA GLY A 73 2.60 -14.25 5.79
C GLY A 73 3.75 -14.09 6.80
N GLY A 74 3.41 -13.69 8.04
CA GLY A 74 4.42 -13.55 9.09
C GLY A 74 5.14 -14.86 9.43
N ALA A 75 4.47 -16.00 9.32
CA ALA A 75 5.08 -17.32 9.54
C ALA A 75 6.13 -17.63 8.47
N ASP A 76 5.82 -17.39 7.19
CA ASP A 76 6.76 -17.59 6.08
C ASP A 76 8.01 -16.73 6.25
N ALA A 77 7.83 -15.46 6.67
CA ALA A 77 8.96 -14.57 6.92
C ALA A 77 9.87 -15.09 8.06
N VAL A 78 9.27 -15.60 9.16
CA VAL A 78 10.02 -16.18 10.27
C VAL A 78 10.79 -17.43 9.82
N ASP A 79 10.19 -18.30 9.02
CA ASP A 79 10.85 -19.49 8.48
C ASP A 79 12.07 -19.11 7.64
N VAL A 80 11.94 -18.12 6.76
CA VAL A 80 13.06 -17.60 5.96
C VAL A 80 14.14 -16.95 6.84
N MET A 81 13.75 -16.18 7.87
CA MET A 81 14.71 -15.62 8.85
C MET A 81 15.45 -16.70 9.61
N ALA A 82 14.85 -17.86 9.82
CA ALA A 82 15.48 -19.04 10.44
C ALA A 82 16.31 -19.88 9.45
N GLY A 83 16.44 -19.46 8.20
CA GLY A 83 17.19 -20.16 7.15
C GLY A 83 16.44 -21.34 6.53
N MET A 84 15.14 -21.43 6.73
CA MET A 84 14.31 -22.47 6.11
C MET A 84 13.91 -22.05 4.68
N PRO A 85 13.77 -23.01 3.75
CA PRO A 85 13.32 -22.72 2.40
C PRO A 85 11.85 -22.28 2.41
N TRP A 86 11.54 -21.30 1.59
CA TRP A 86 10.18 -20.88 1.30
C TRP A 86 9.71 -21.47 -0.04
N GLU A 87 8.59 -22.15 -0.02
CA GLU A 87 8.03 -22.80 -1.21
C GLU A 87 7.02 -21.89 -1.90
N LEU A 88 7.21 -21.67 -3.20
CA LEU A 88 6.29 -20.93 -4.06
C LEU A 88 5.78 -21.85 -5.17
N LYS A 89 4.46 -21.91 -5.33
CA LYS A 89 3.86 -22.50 -6.52
C LYS A 89 4.34 -21.74 -7.74
N PHE A 90 4.80 -22.46 -8.78
CA PHE A 90 5.27 -21.83 -10.01
C PHE A 90 4.16 -20.94 -10.61
N PRO A 91 4.38 -19.62 -10.72
CA PRO A 91 3.34 -18.70 -11.12
C PRO A 91 3.16 -18.69 -12.65
N LYS A 92 2.00 -18.25 -13.10
CA LYS A 92 1.78 -17.85 -14.48
C LYS A 92 2.52 -16.55 -14.78
N LEU A 93 2.78 -16.31 -16.06
CA LEU A 93 3.40 -15.08 -16.54
C LEU A 93 2.39 -14.24 -17.33
N ILE A 94 2.10 -13.04 -16.87
CA ILE A 94 1.29 -12.06 -17.58
C ILE A 94 2.22 -10.97 -18.10
N GLY A 95 2.33 -10.87 -19.44
CA GLY A 95 3.09 -9.81 -20.08
C GLY A 95 2.19 -8.59 -20.31
N VAL A 96 2.58 -7.43 -19.80
CA VAL A 96 1.92 -6.14 -20.08
C VAL A 96 2.80 -5.32 -20.99
N ARG A 97 2.42 -5.23 -22.25
CA ARG A 97 3.14 -4.42 -23.24
C ARG A 97 2.67 -2.97 -23.16
N LEU A 98 3.60 -2.09 -22.86
CA LEU A 98 3.38 -0.65 -22.83
C LEU A 98 3.95 -0.04 -24.11
N MET A 99 3.13 0.75 -24.81
CA MET A 99 3.49 1.42 -26.05
C MET A 99 3.36 2.94 -25.88
N GLY A 100 4.12 3.70 -26.64
CA GLY A 100 4.09 5.17 -26.58
C GLY A 100 4.65 5.73 -25.25
N ALA A 101 4.15 6.90 -24.85
CA ALA A 101 4.61 7.58 -23.62
C ALA A 101 3.44 8.32 -22.94
N LEU A 102 3.53 8.45 -21.61
CA LEU A 102 2.60 9.25 -20.81
C LEU A 102 2.75 10.73 -21.15
N SER A 103 1.64 11.48 -21.14
CA SER A 103 1.65 12.90 -21.43
C SER A 103 0.53 13.66 -20.72
N GLY A 104 0.74 14.96 -20.53
CA GLY A 104 -0.28 15.85 -19.99
C GLY A 104 -0.75 15.45 -18.58
N TRP A 105 -2.03 15.14 -18.46
CA TRP A 105 -2.66 14.79 -17.19
C TRP A 105 -2.49 13.33 -16.77
N THR A 106 -1.99 12.47 -17.66
CA THR A 106 -1.78 11.06 -17.33
C THR A 106 -0.51 10.83 -16.52
N SER A 107 -0.55 9.86 -15.66
CA SER A 107 0.55 9.44 -14.79
C SER A 107 0.68 7.90 -14.77
N ALA A 108 1.74 7.41 -14.15
CA ALA A 108 1.94 5.97 -13.94
C ALA A 108 0.77 5.31 -13.17
N LYS A 109 0.11 6.08 -12.30
CA LYS A 109 -1.09 5.61 -11.58
C LYS A 109 -2.20 5.18 -12.54
N ASP A 110 -2.41 5.92 -13.62
CA ASP A 110 -3.49 5.66 -14.58
C ASP A 110 -3.28 4.36 -15.34
N VAL A 111 -2.02 3.95 -15.54
CA VAL A 111 -1.67 2.65 -16.16
C VAL A 111 -2.21 1.51 -15.31
N ILE A 112 -1.91 1.51 -14.01
CA ILE A 112 -2.35 0.42 -13.12
C ILE A 112 -3.85 0.48 -12.82
N LEU A 113 -4.45 1.67 -12.78
CA LEU A 113 -5.90 1.81 -12.64
C LEU A 113 -6.64 1.21 -13.84
N LYS A 114 -6.16 1.47 -15.06
CA LYS A 114 -6.69 0.84 -16.27
C LYS A 114 -6.48 -0.68 -16.26
N LEU A 115 -5.28 -1.13 -15.89
CA LEU A 115 -4.97 -2.56 -15.80
C LEU A 115 -5.85 -3.27 -14.77
N ALA A 116 -6.12 -2.63 -13.63
CA ALA A 116 -7.04 -3.16 -12.62
C ALA A 116 -8.45 -3.34 -13.17
N GLY A 117 -8.92 -2.43 -14.02
CA GLY A 117 -10.19 -2.59 -14.74
C GLY A 117 -10.20 -3.75 -15.73
N ILE A 118 -9.06 -4.08 -16.33
CA ILE A 118 -8.93 -5.20 -17.28
C ILE A 118 -8.83 -6.54 -16.56
N LEU A 119 -7.94 -6.66 -15.59
CA LEU A 119 -7.67 -7.91 -14.86
C LEU A 119 -8.68 -8.19 -13.76
N THR A 120 -9.36 -7.17 -13.24
CA THR A 120 -10.15 -7.23 -12.01
C THR A 120 -9.29 -7.60 -10.79
N VAL A 121 -9.91 -7.66 -9.61
CA VAL A 121 -9.20 -8.01 -8.34
C VAL A 121 -8.70 -9.46 -8.25
N LYS A 122 -8.90 -10.28 -9.28
CA LYS A 122 -8.55 -11.71 -9.29
C LYS A 122 -7.75 -12.14 -10.50
N GLY A 123 -7.66 -11.34 -11.55
CA GLY A 123 -7.06 -11.74 -12.82
C GLY A 123 -5.56 -12.05 -12.74
N GLY A 124 -4.86 -11.44 -11.79
CA GLY A 124 -3.45 -11.70 -11.53
C GLY A 124 -3.16 -12.83 -10.52
N THR A 125 -4.19 -13.52 -10.02
CA THR A 125 -3.99 -14.57 -9.00
C THR A 125 -3.06 -15.67 -9.49
N ASP A 126 -2.07 -16.03 -8.66
CA ASP A 126 -1.01 -16.99 -8.98
C ASP A 126 -0.17 -16.58 -10.21
N ALA A 127 -0.05 -15.28 -10.51
CA ALA A 127 0.74 -14.80 -11.64
C ALA A 127 1.81 -13.78 -11.22
N ILE A 128 2.87 -13.71 -12.02
CA ILE A 128 3.82 -12.60 -12.06
C ILE A 128 3.43 -11.71 -13.24
N ILE A 129 3.34 -10.39 -13.00
CA ILE A 129 3.13 -9.41 -14.05
C ILE A 129 4.47 -8.81 -14.45
N GLU A 130 4.87 -9.00 -15.70
CA GLU A 130 6.07 -8.39 -16.26
C GLU A 130 5.68 -7.33 -17.29
N TYR A 131 6.19 -6.11 -17.07
CA TYR A 131 5.96 -4.99 -17.97
C TYR A 131 7.09 -4.91 -19.00
N PHE A 132 6.77 -4.62 -20.25
CA PHE A 132 7.75 -4.52 -21.34
C PHE A 132 7.29 -3.57 -22.45
N GLY A 133 8.16 -3.31 -23.42
CA GLY A 133 7.90 -2.40 -24.54
C GLY A 133 8.50 -1.01 -24.33
N GLU A 134 8.52 -0.20 -25.39
CA GLU A 134 9.09 1.16 -25.37
C GLU A 134 8.42 2.09 -24.36
N GLY A 135 7.12 1.88 -24.10
CA GLY A 135 6.40 2.62 -23.07
C GLY A 135 6.90 2.34 -21.67
N ALA A 136 7.37 1.11 -21.39
CA ALA A 136 7.96 0.78 -20.09
C ALA A 136 9.26 1.55 -19.84
N ASP A 137 10.08 1.73 -20.87
CA ASP A 137 11.32 2.50 -20.79
C ASP A 137 11.07 4.03 -20.63
N SER A 138 9.86 4.52 -20.88
CA SER A 138 9.48 5.94 -20.75
C SER A 138 8.97 6.33 -19.35
N ILE A 139 8.75 5.36 -18.45
CA ILE A 139 8.22 5.60 -17.11
C ILE A 139 9.37 5.74 -16.11
N SER A 140 9.24 6.71 -15.19
CA SER A 140 10.19 6.90 -14.09
C SER A 140 10.29 5.69 -13.16
N CYS A 141 11.36 5.60 -12.38
CA CYS A 141 11.53 4.54 -11.39
C CYS A 141 10.39 4.54 -10.35
N THR A 142 10.01 5.70 -9.83
CA THR A 142 8.92 5.84 -8.86
C THR A 142 7.55 5.56 -9.48
N GLY A 143 7.36 5.91 -10.76
CA GLY A 143 6.18 5.54 -11.53
C GLY A 143 6.05 4.03 -11.72
N LYS A 144 7.15 3.34 -12.04
CA LYS A 144 7.18 1.87 -12.08
C LYS A 144 6.85 1.24 -10.73
N ALA A 145 7.39 1.82 -9.64
CA ALA A 145 7.08 1.38 -8.28
C ALA A 145 5.59 1.53 -7.95
N THR A 146 4.96 2.63 -8.36
CA THR A 146 3.50 2.85 -8.24
C THR A 146 2.70 1.75 -8.96
N ILE A 147 3.09 1.40 -10.17
CA ILE A 147 2.43 0.36 -10.96
C ILE A 147 2.59 -1.01 -10.28
N CYS A 148 3.81 -1.37 -9.88
CA CYS A 148 4.08 -2.64 -9.19
C CYS A 148 3.39 -2.73 -7.83
N ASN A 149 3.31 -1.62 -7.07
CA ASN A 149 2.63 -1.56 -5.78
C ASN A 149 1.18 -2.04 -5.90
N MET A 150 0.44 -1.53 -6.87
CA MET A 150 -0.96 -1.90 -7.08
C MET A 150 -1.17 -3.22 -7.82
N GLY A 151 -0.12 -3.93 -8.20
CA GLY A 151 -0.21 -5.32 -8.64
C GLY A 151 -0.86 -6.22 -7.58
N ALA A 152 -0.71 -5.89 -6.30
CA ALA A 152 -1.40 -6.56 -5.21
C ALA A 152 -2.94 -6.46 -5.33
N GLU A 153 -3.46 -5.39 -5.90
CA GLU A 153 -4.91 -5.17 -6.02
C GLU A 153 -5.57 -5.99 -7.14
N VAL A 154 -4.78 -6.49 -8.07
CA VAL A 154 -5.24 -7.45 -9.08
C VAL A 154 -4.94 -8.91 -8.70
N GLY A 155 -4.41 -9.12 -7.49
CA GLY A 155 -4.12 -10.45 -6.93
C GLY A 155 -2.79 -11.05 -7.40
N ALA A 156 -1.92 -10.28 -8.05
CA ALA A 156 -0.63 -10.78 -8.53
C ALA A 156 0.31 -11.18 -7.38
N THR A 157 1.07 -12.25 -7.60
CA THR A 157 2.14 -12.68 -6.69
C THR A 157 3.23 -11.62 -6.58
N THR A 158 3.63 -11.06 -7.74
CA THR A 158 4.53 -9.92 -7.84
C THR A 158 4.38 -9.24 -9.20
N SER A 159 5.01 -8.08 -9.33
CA SER A 159 5.08 -7.31 -10.57
C SER A 159 6.47 -6.71 -10.70
N LEU A 160 7.01 -6.63 -11.91
CA LEU A 160 8.34 -6.06 -12.13
C LEU A 160 8.50 -5.41 -13.51
N PHE A 161 9.46 -4.52 -13.60
CA PHE A 161 9.94 -3.89 -14.81
C PHE A 161 11.38 -4.34 -15.13
N PRO A 162 11.78 -4.38 -16.40
CA PRO A 162 13.17 -4.58 -16.80
C PRO A 162 14.03 -3.37 -16.36
N PHE A 163 15.31 -3.62 -16.09
CA PHE A 163 16.26 -2.56 -15.71
C PHE A 163 16.47 -1.54 -16.83
N ASP A 164 16.54 -0.26 -16.46
CA ASP A 164 16.77 0.86 -17.38
C ASP A 164 17.52 2.03 -16.75
N GLY A 165 17.69 3.10 -17.55
CA GLY A 165 18.39 4.33 -17.13
C GLY A 165 17.69 5.11 -16.01
N HIS A 166 16.36 5.06 -15.91
CA HIS A 166 15.59 5.70 -14.81
C HIS A 166 15.89 5.02 -13.47
N MET A 167 15.97 3.69 -13.47
CA MET A 167 16.36 2.95 -12.27
C MET A 167 17.79 3.25 -11.85
N ALA A 168 18.74 3.34 -12.80
CA ALA A 168 20.13 3.73 -12.51
C ALA A 168 20.21 5.14 -11.94
N ALA A 169 19.47 6.10 -12.51
CA ALA A 169 19.42 7.48 -12.02
C ALA A 169 18.83 7.56 -10.60
N TYR A 170 17.77 6.79 -10.31
CA TYR A 170 17.18 6.72 -8.97
C TYR A 170 18.16 6.15 -7.95
N LEU A 171 18.84 5.05 -8.27
CA LEU A 171 19.87 4.46 -7.41
C LEU A 171 20.97 5.47 -7.08
N ARG A 172 21.46 6.22 -8.07
CA ARG A 172 22.46 7.28 -7.86
C ARG A 172 21.94 8.40 -6.97
N SER A 173 20.72 8.86 -7.23
CA SER A 173 20.12 9.94 -6.45
C SER A 173 19.87 9.57 -4.98
N THR A 174 19.72 8.28 -4.69
CA THR A 174 19.60 7.73 -3.32
C THR A 174 20.94 7.25 -2.74
N GLY A 175 22.09 7.68 -3.32
CA GLY A 175 23.43 7.41 -2.79
C GLY A 175 23.95 5.98 -3.03
N ARG A 176 23.35 5.23 -3.97
CA ARG A 176 23.69 3.83 -4.27
C ARG A 176 24.40 3.68 -5.62
N GLU A 177 25.43 4.48 -5.85
CA GLU A 177 26.23 4.52 -7.10
C GLU A 177 26.81 3.15 -7.45
N GLU A 178 27.35 2.41 -6.47
CA GLU A 178 27.94 1.10 -6.69
C GLU A 178 26.91 0.07 -7.19
N VAL A 179 25.68 0.14 -6.65
CA VAL A 179 24.57 -0.71 -7.09
C VAL A 179 24.15 -0.36 -8.51
N ALA A 180 24.06 0.94 -8.84
CA ALA A 180 23.74 1.40 -10.19
C ALA A 180 24.78 0.90 -11.20
N SER A 181 26.07 1.11 -10.92
CA SER A 181 27.17 0.67 -11.78
C SER A 181 27.24 -0.85 -11.93
N GLY A 182 26.98 -1.60 -10.85
CA GLY A 182 26.87 -3.06 -10.89
C GLY A 182 25.72 -3.55 -11.77
N ALA A 183 24.55 -2.92 -11.67
CA ALA A 183 23.40 -3.26 -12.51
C ALA A 183 23.64 -2.92 -13.98
N GLU A 184 24.26 -1.78 -14.29
CA GLU A 184 24.62 -1.39 -15.66
C GLU A 184 25.60 -2.39 -16.29
N ALA A 185 26.56 -2.91 -15.52
CA ALA A 185 27.53 -3.89 -16.01
C ALA A 185 26.89 -5.22 -16.45
N VAL A 186 25.69 -5.55 -15.93
CA VAL A 186 24.95 -6.77 -16.25
C VAL A 186 23.56 -6.49 -16.82
N ALA A 187 23.35 -5.30 -17.39
CA ALA A 187 22.03 -4.81 -17.82
C ALA A 187 21.29 -5.77 -18.76
N GLU A 188 22.01 -6.46 -19.65
CA GLU A 188 21.42 -7.45 -20.57
C GLU A 188 20.82 -8.66 -19.82
N CYS A 189 21.32 -9.01 -18.63
CA CYS A 189 20.79 -10.07 -17.78
C CYS A 189 19.59 -9.60 -16.93
N LEU A 190 19.33 -8.31 -16.87
CA LEU A 190 18.25 -7.69 -16.07
C LEU A 190 17.06 -7.26 -16.94
N ARG A 191 16.99 -7.77 -18.15
CA ARG A 191 15.92 -7.60 -19.12
C ARG A 191 15.52 -8.96 -19.66
N ALA A 192 14.33 -9.07 -20.22
CA ALA A 192 13.93 -10.28 -20.94
C ALA A 192 14.80 -10.48 -22.19
N ASP A 193 15.00 -11.74 -22.56
CA ASP A 193 15.71 -12.11 -23.79
C ASP A 193 15.03 -11.51 -25.03
N ARG A 194 15.80 -11.23 -26.07
CA ARG A 194 15.28 -10.59 -27.30
C ARG A 194 14.17 -11.37 -27.99
N GLU A 195 14.16 -12.68 -27.82
CA GLU A 195 13.16 -13.60 -28.36
C GLU A 195 11.79 -13.37 -27.70
N VAL A 196 11.77 -13.04 -26.40
CA VAL A 196 10.55 -12.72 -25.65
C VAL A 196 9.86 -11.49 -26.24
N TYR A 197 10.62 -10.46 -26.57
CA TYR A 197 10.06 -9.24 -27.19
C TYR A 197 9.56 -9.46 -28.63
N LYS A 198 10.19 -10.40 -29.38
CA LYS A 198 9.78 -10.70 -30.76
C LYS A 198 8.53 -11.56 -30.82
N GLU A 199 8.43 -12.55 -29.95
CA GLU A 199 7.35 -13.53 -29.94
C GLU A 199 6.78 -13.73 -28.53
N PRO A 200 6.26 -12.66 -27.89
CA PRO A 200 5.85 -12.69 -26.48
C PRO A 200 4.78 -13.77 -26.20
N GLY A 201 3.93 -14.10 -27.17
CA GLY A 201 2.93 -15.17 -27.05
C GLY A 201 3.48 -16.58 -26.84
N LYS A 202 4.79 -16.78 -26.98
CA LYS A 202 5.44 -18.07 -26.67
C LYS A 202 5.87 -18.17 -25.20
N TYR A 203 6.04 -17.05 -24.52
CA TYR A 203 6.66 -16.96 -23.21
C TYR A 203 5.68 -16.54 -22.12
N PHE A 204 4.66 -15.74 -22.46
CA PHE A 204 3.63 -15.31 -21.53
C PHE A 204 2.35 -16.12 -21.70
N ASP A 205 1.73 -16.49 -20.58
CA ASP A 205 0.41 -17.15 -20.56
C ASP A 205 -0.71 -16.21 -21.01
N GLN A 206 -0.53 -14.90 -20.79
CA GLN A 206 -1.44 -13.86 -21.22
C GLN A 206 -0.65 -12.59 -21.59
N ILE A 207 -1.12 -11.88 -22.62
CA ILE A 207 -0.57 -10.58 -23.01
C ILE A 207 -1.67 -9.53 -22.94
N ILE A 208 -1.34 -8.38 -22.37
CA ILE A 208 -2.18 -7.20 -22.33
C ILE A 208 -1.40 -6.05 -22.95
N GLU A 209 -2.04 -5.30 -23.84
CA GLU A 209 -1.42 -4.14 -24.49
C GLU A 209 -2.09 -2.84 -24.00
N ILE A 210 -1.28 -1.85 -23.62
CA ILE A 210 -1.74 -0.52 -23.21
C ILE A 210 -0.93 0.52 -23.98
N ASP A 211 -1.63 1.33 -24.77
CA ASP A 211 -1.05 2.50 -25.42
C ASP A 211 -1.13 3.70 -24.46
N LEU A 212 0.03 4.13 -23.99
CA LEU A 212 0.18 5.25 -23.04
C LEU A 212 -0.17 6.58 -23.68
N SER A 213 0.00 6.72 -25.02
CA SER A 213 -0.27 7.97 -25.73
C SER A 213 -1.76 8.26 -25.85
N SER A 214 -2.60 7.23 -25.80
CA SER A 214 -4.06 7.35 -25.83
C SER A 214 -4.73 7.16 -24.46
N LEU A 215 -3.92 6.95 -23.40
CA LEU A 215 -4.42 6.76 -22.05
C LEU A 215 -5.01 8.06 -21.51
N GLU A 216 -6.20 7.99 -20.93
CA GLU A 216 -6.80 9.08 -20.15
C GLU A 216 -6.53 8.87 -18.64
N PRO A 217 -6.55 9.93 -17.80
CA PRO A 217 -6.65 9.75 -16.36
C PRO A 217 -7.82 8.86 -15.98
N HIS A 218 -7.62 8.00 -15.00
CA HIS A 218 -8.62 7.04 -14.51
C HIS A 218 -9.00 7.31 -13.07
N ILE A 219 -10.26 7.04 -12.75
CA ILE A 219 -10.78 7.04 -11.39
C ILE A 219 -11.46 5.70 -11.16
N ASN A 220 -10.97 4.94 -10.18
CA ASN A 220 -11.53 3.63 -9.86
C ASN A 220 -12.37 3.67 -8.58
N GLY A 221 -13.49 2.99 -8.62
CA GLY A 221 -14.43 2.91 -7.49
C GLY A 221 -15.87 3.28 -7.84
N PRO A 222 -16.71 3.34 -6.81
CA PRO A 222 -16.37 3.26 -5.39
C PRO A 222 -16.22 1.82 -4.88
N SER A 223 -15.61 1.68 -3.72
CA SER A 223 -15.60 0.45 -2.90
C SER A 223 -14.91 -0.77 -3.50
N THR A 224 -14.27 -0.63 -4.65
CA THR A 224 -13.41 -1.65 -5.26
C THR A 224 -12.39 -0.99 -6.21
N PRO A 225 -11.13 -1.46 -6.25
CA PRO A 225 -10.11 -0.84 -7.10
C PRO A 225 -10.20 -1.23 -8.58
N ASP A 226 -11.07 -2.15 -8.96
CA ASP A 226 -11.22 -2.65 -10.33
C ASP A 226 -12.40 -2.04 -11.11
N LEU A 227 -13.22 -1.21 -10.48
CA LEU A 227 -14.28 -0.48 -11.17
C LEU A 227 -13.67 0.80 -11.78
N ALA A 228 -13.06 0.65 -12.96
CA ALA A 228 -12.27 1.68 -13.62
C ALA A 228 -13.12 2.57 -14.56
N TRP A 229 -12.97 3.87 -14.40
CA TRP A 229 -13.62 4.88 -15.24
C TRP A 229 -12.57 5.81 -15.85
N PRO A 230 -12.47 5.92 -17.18
CA PRO A 230 -11.73 7.03 -17.78
C PRO A 230 -12.39 8.36 -17.40
N ILE A 231 -11.58 9.39 -17.21
CA ILE A 231 -12.05 10.70 -16.71
C ILE A 231 -13.18 11.28 -17.58
N SER A 232 -13.14 11.05 -18.90
CA SER A 232 -14.17 11.50 -19.86
C SER A 232 -15.56 10.87 -19.60
N LYS A 233 -15.64 9.76 -18.87
CA LYS A 233 -16.88 9.05 -18.54
C LYS A 233 -17.28 9.14 -17.07
N PHE A 234 -16.39 9.64 -16.22
CA PHE A 234 -16.59 9.56 -14.77
C PHE A 234 -17.75 10.45 -14.28
N ALA A 235 -17.89 11.66 -14.80
CA ALA A 235 -19.00 12.56 -14.46
C ALA A 235 -20.38 11.94 -14.78
N GLU A 236 -20.50 11.23 -15.90
CA GLU A 236 -21.70 10.48 -16.26
C GLU A 236 -21.93 9.31 -15.29
N ALA A 237 -20.88 8.57 -14.95
CA ALA A 237 -20.96 7.47 -13.99
C ALA A 237 -21.42 7.95 -12.60
N VAL A 238 -20.91 9.09 -12.12
CA VAL A 238 -21.34 9.71 -10.84
C VAL A 238 -22.84 9.98 -10.85
N ARG A 239 -23.35 10.62 -11.92
CA ARG A 239 -24.79 10.97 -12.03
C ARG A 239 -25.67 9.74 -12.17
N THR A 240 -25.30 8.80 -13.04
CA THR A 240 -26.11 7.61 -13.34
C THR A 240 -26.21 6.67 -12.15
N ASN A 241 -25.13 6.51 -11.38
CA ASN A 241 -25.12 5.64 -10.20
C ASN A 241 -25.55 6.36 -8.91
N GLY A 242 -25.83 7.66 -8.98
CA GLY A 242 -26.26 8.47 -7.83
C GLY A 242 -25.19 8.54 -6.73
N TYR A 243 -23.92 8.58 -7.11
CA TYR A 243 -22.83 8.83 -6.15
C TYR A 243 -22.87 10.26 -5.66
N PRO A 244 -22.52 10.54 -4.38
CA PRO A 244 -22.40 11.92 -3.93
C PRO A 244 -21.35 12.67 -4.75
N SER A 245 -21.74 13.72 -5.46
CA SER A 245 -20.82 14.48 -6.32
C SER A 245 -19.93 15.43 -5.53
N GLU A 246 -20.41 15.93 -4.39
CA GLU A 246 -19.58 16.75 -3.50
C GLU A 246 -18.41 15.95 -2.97
N LEU A 247 -17.19 16.39 -3.26
CA LEU A 247 -15.98 15.81 -2.75
C LEU A 247 -15.65 16.39 -1.36
N LYS A 248 -15.85 15.60 -0.31
CA LYS A 248 -15.57 16.07 1.05
C LYS A 248 -14.08 16.10 1.37
N VAL A 249 -13.34 15.09 0.91
CA VAL A 249 -11.90 14.97 1.22
C VAL A 249 -11.12 14.46 0.01
N GLY A 250 -10.02 15.15 -0.30
CA GLY A 250 -8.95 14.68 -1.17
C GLY A 250 -7.73 14.27 -0.34
N LEU A 251 -7.16 13.09 -0.60
CA LEU A 251 -5.94 12.63 0.08
C LEU A 251 -4.90 12.17 -0.94
N ILE A 252 -3.69 12.73 -0.86
CA ILE A 252 -2.54 12.25 -1.63
C ILE A 252 -1.49 11.64 -0.70
N GLY A 253 -0.80 10.58 -1.16
CA GLY A 253 0.21 9.88 -0.39
C GLY A 253 0.01 8.37 -0.35
N SER A 254 0.22 7.77 0.80
CA SER A 254 0.39 6.33 1.06
C SER A 254 1.64 5.75 0.39
N CYS A 255 1.88 4.43 0.50
CA CYS A 255 3.03 3.80 -0.14
C CYS A 255 2.99 3.84 -1.68
N THR A 256 1.85 4.14 -2.27
CA THR A 256 1.64 4.09 -3.73
C THR A 256 2.08 5.39 -4.41
N ASN A 257 1.64 6.54 -3.88
CA ASN A 257 1.86 7.85 -4.48
C ASN A 257 2.30 8.88 -3.43
N SER A 258 3.52 8.77 -2.99
CA SER A 258 4.13 9.66 -1.99
C SER A 258 5.61 9.95 -2.27
N SER A 259 6.06 9.65 -3.49
CA SER A 259 7.41 9.96 -3.96
C SER A 259 7.61 11.46 -4.19
N TYR A 260 8.86 11.85 -4.39
CA TYR A 260 9.18 13.23 -4.79
C TYR A 260 8.44 13.64 -6.07
N GLU A 261 8.44 12.77 -7.10
CA GLU A 261 7.76 13.01 -8.37
C GLU A 261 6.26 13.23 -8.19
N ASP A 262 5.59 12.35 -7.43
CA ASP A 262 4.16 12.46 -7.14
C ASP A 262 3.81 13.82 -6.52
N LEU A 263 4.61 14.23 -5.52
CA LEU A 263 4.38 15.47 -4.80
C LEU A 263 4.77 16.70 -5.64
N ASP A 264 5.81 16.61 -6.47
CA ASP A 264 6.20 17.74 -7.33
C ASP A 264 5.15 18.00 -8.42
N ARG A 265 4.67 16.94 -9.08
CA ARG A 265 3.58 17.06 -10.06
C ARG A 265 2.29 17.61 -9.43
N ALA A 266 1.87 17.09 -8.28
CA ALA A 266 0.71 17.60 -7.56
C ALA A 266 0.92 19.05 -7.09
N SER A 267 2.12 19.42 -6.60
CA SER A 267 2.43 20.78 -6.17
C SER A 267 2.45 21.80 -7.33
N SER A 268 2.73 21.35 -8.55
CA SER A 268 2.63 22.22 -9.72
C SER A 268 1.20 22.76 -9.91
N LEU A 269 0.20 21.92 -9.64
CA LEU A 269 -1.21 22.36 -9.64
C LEU A 269 -1.52 23.28 -8.45
N ALA A 270 -0.91 23.04 -7.29
CA ALA A 270 -1.05 23.94 -6.15
C ALA A 270 -0.46 25.34 -6.46
N ARG A 271 0.71 25.40 -7.12
CA ARG A 271 1.31 26.67 -7.58
C ARG A 271 0.42 27.37 -8.58
N GLN A 272 -0.14 26.66 -9.57
CA GLN A 272 -1.14 27.23 -10.49
C GLN A 272 -2.38 27.74 -9.76
N ALA A 273 -2.84 27.01 -8.74
CA ALA A 273 -3.99 27.43 -7.93
C ALA A 273 -3.70 28.74 -7.18
N ILE A 274 -2.50 28.90 -6.62
CA ILE A 274 -2.08 30.17 -5.98
C ILE A 274 -2.09 31.33 -7.00
N GLU A 275 -1.47 31.13 -8.17
CA GLU A 275 -1.40 32.15 -9.22
C GLU A 275 -2.80 32.54 -9.73
N LYS A 276 -3.70 31.56 -9.86
CA LYS A 276 -5.08 31.72 -10.35
C LYS A 276 -6.08 32.06 -9.25
N LYS A 277 -5.63 32.31 -8.00
CA LYS A 277 -6.44 32.62 -6.81
C LYS A 277 -7.52 31.56 -6.53
N LEU A 278 -7.11 30.30 -6.56
CA LEU A 278 -7.93 29.16 -6.19
C LEU A 278 -7.49 28.60 -4.83
N LYS A 279 -8.43 28.04 -4.09
CA LYS A 279 -8.20 27.25 -2.87
C LYS A 279 -8.92 25.92 -2.94
N ALA A 280 -8.44 24.94 -2.20
CA ALA A 280 -9.13 23.67 -2.08
C ALA A 280 -10.52 23.88 -1.46
N LYS A 281 -11.55 23.39 -2.13
CA LYS A 281 -12.93 23.40 -1.63
C LYS A 281 -13.23 22.16 -0.78
N SER A 282 -12.47 21.09 -1.02
CA SER A 282 -12.49 19.89 -0.16
C SER A 282 -11.43 20.00 0.92
N SER A 283 -11.60 19.29 2.03
CA SER A 283 -10.50 19.01 2.96
C SER A 283 -9.39 18.29 2.19
N PHE A 284 -8.17 18.85 2.17
CA PHE A 284 -7.08 18.31 1.36
C PHE A 284 -5.91 17.90 2.25
N MET A 285 -5.49 16.63 2.15
CA MET A 285 -4.46 16.05 3.03
C MET A 285 -3.33 15.42 2.21
N ILE A 286 -2.09 15.61 2.67
CA ILE A 286 -0.87 15.19 1.98
C ILE A 286 -0.01 14.36 2.93
N THR A 287 0.44 13.18 2.50
CA THR A 287 1.36 12.34 3.26
C THR A 287 2.62 12.08 2.45
N PRO A 288 3.78 12.66 2.83
CA PRO A 288 5.07 12.29 2.23
C PRO A 288 5.43 10.84 2.53
N GLY A 289 6.22 10.21 1.66
CA GLY A 289 6.52 8.78 1.75
C GLY A 289 7.57 8.41 2.80
N SER A 290 8.52 9.30 3.04
CA SER A 290 9.62 9.11 3.98
C SER A 290 10.11 10.45 4.51
N GLU A 291 10.95 10.42 5.56
CA GLU A 291 11.64 11.63 6.03
C GLU A 291 12.55 12.21 4.94
N THR A 292 13.22 11.38 4.16
CA THR A 292 14.01 11.81 3.01
C THR A 292 13.16 12.61 2.01
N VAL A 293 12.00 12.10 1.64
CA VAL A 293 11.07 12.84 0.76
C VAL A 293 10.55 14.09 1.45
N ARG A 294 10.13 14.01 2.73
CA ARG A 294 9.57 15.15 3.47
C ARG A 294 10.55 16.34 3.55
N TYR A 295 11.79 16.10 3.97
CA TYR A 295 12.80 17.15 4.02
C TYR A 295 13.09 17.75 2.63
N THR A 296 13.09 16.90 1.60
CA THR A 296 13.33 17.35 0.23
C THR A 296 12.22 18.24 -0.30
N VAL A 297 10.95 17.82 -0.15
CA VAL A 297 9.78 18.59 -0.64
C VAL A 297 9.54 19.86 0.21
N GLU A 298 9.94 19.86 1.47
CA GLU A 298 9.93 21.05 2.33
C GLU A 298 10.97 22.06 1.85
N ARG A 299 12.22 21.62 1.66
CA ARG A 299 13.32 22.46 1.11
C ARG A 299 12.95 23.08 -0.23
N ASP A 300 12.30 22.30 -1.10
CA ASP A 300 11.98 22.72 -2.47
C ASP A 300 10.65 23.48 -2.56
N GLY A 301 9.97 23.72 -1.42
CA GLY A 301 8.78 24.58 -1.30
C GLY A 301 7.46 23.94 -1.72
N GLN A 302 7.42 22.64 -1.95
CA GLN A 302 6.20 21.93 -2.34
C GLN A 302 5.19 21.89 -1.19
N ILE A 303 5.64 21.64 0.05
CA ILE A 303 4.77 21.68 1.25
C ILE A 303 4.11 23.03 1.38
N HIS A 304 4.87 24.12 1.25
CA HIS A 304 4.34 25.47 1.31
C HIS A 304 3.26 25.74 0.24
N ALA A 305 3.45 25.21 -0.98
CA ALA A 305 2.44 25.35 -2.03
C ALA A 305 1.12 24.63 -1.66
N PHE A 306 1.21 23.43 -1.07
CA PHE A 306 0.01 22.72 -0.60
C PHE A 306 -0.70 23.46 0.54
N GLU A 307 0.04 23.95 1.53
CA GLU A 307 -0.51 24.69 2.68
C GLU A 307 -1.18 25.98 2.22
N ALA A 308 -0.60 26.70 1.24
CA ALA A 308 -1.14 27.93 0.72
C ALA A 308 -2.52 27.78 0.07
N ILE A 309 -2.84 26.61 -0.47
CA ILE A 309 -4.18 26.30 -1.03
C ILE A 309 -5.13 25.64 0.00
N GLY A 310 -4.72 25.51 1.27
CA GLY A 310 -5.51 24.90 2.35
C GLY A 310 -5.23 23.41 2.58
N GLY A 311 -4.14 22.88 2.05
CA GLY A 311 -3.70 21.51 2.30
C GLY A 311 -3.11 21.33 3.70
N VAL A 312 -3.26 20.13 4.26
CA VAL A 312 -2.71 19.71 5.55
C VAL A 312 -1.73 18.57 5.36
N VAL A 313 -0.49 18.76 5.79
CA VAL A 313 0.54 17.74 5.70
C VAL A 313 0.48 16.83 6.92
N LEU A 314 0.33 15.53 6.70
CA LEU A 314 0.26 14.50 7.73
C LEU A 314 1.64 13.88 7.97
N ALA A 315 1.75 13.10 9.05
CA ALA A 315 2.94 12.29 9.33
C ALA A 315 3.16 11.22 8.25
N ASN A 316 4.43 10.82 8.04
CA ASN A 316 4.84 9.80 7.06
C ASN A 316 4.38 8.40 7.51
N ALA A 317 3.10 8.12 7.38
CA ALA A 317 2.48 6.89 7.83
C ALA A 317 1.30 6.50 6.94
N CYS A 318 0.89 5.23 7.03
CA CYS A 318 -0.26 4.74 6.27
C CYS A 318 -1.62 5.29 6.75
N GLY A 319 -1.74 5.78 7.98
CA GLY A 319 -2.89 6.47 8.57
C GLY A 319 -4.26 6.17 7.93
N PRO A 320 -4.83 7.12 7.18
CA PRO A 320 -6.13 6.94 6.53
C PRO A 320 -6.22 5.75 5.58
N CYS A 321 -5.10 5.36 4.94
CA CYS A 321 -5.08 4.21 4.01
C CYS A 321 -5.42 2.88 4.69
N ILE A 322 -5.12 2.72 5.98
CA ILE A 322 -5.36 1.50 6.76
C ILE A 322 -6.47 1.65 7.81
N GLY A 323 -7.27 2.69 7.69
CA GLY A 323 -8.39 2.91 8.61
C GLY A 323 -8.01 3.54 9.95
N GLN A 324 -6.80 4.04 10.11
CA GLN A 324 -6.36 4.83 11.27
C GLN A 324 -6.64 6.32 11.04
N TRP A 325 -7.91 6.64 10.83
CA TRP A 325 -8.35 7.99 10.52
C TRP A 325 -9.63 8.32 11.27
N MET A 326 -9.56 9.32 12.15
CA MET A 326 -10.70 9.79 12.91
C MET A 326 -11.34 10.99 12.19
N ARG A 327 -12.41 10.73 11.44
CA ARG A 327 -13.30 11.77 10.94
C ARG A 327 -14.40 12.07 11.96
N PRO A 328 -14.92 13.31 11.99
CA PRO A 328 -16.09 13.64 12.83
C PRO A 328 -17.25 12.70 12.56
N GLU A 329 -17.94 12.25 13.61
CA GLU A 329 -19.09 11.35 13.48
C GLU A 329 -20.25 11.94 12.65
N SER A 330 -20.39 13.27 12.64
CA SER A 330 -21.35 13.97 11.78
C SER A 330 -21.11 13.72 10.30
N GLU A 331 -19.83 13.72 9.87
CA GLU A 331 -19.46 13.49 8.49
C GLU A 331 -19.63 12.03 8.04
N LYS A 332 -19.56 11.08 8.98
CA LYS A 332 -19.72 9.65 8.71
C LYS A 332 -21.17 9.21 8.61
N LYS A 333 -22.11 9.98 9.14
CA LYS A 333 -23.55 9.64 9.14
C LYS A 333 -24.21 9.85 7.79
N GLU A 334 -23.72 10.81 7.02
CA GLU A 334 -24.26 11.14 5.70
C GLU A 334 -23.48 10.44 4.59
N ARG A 335 -24.17 10.21 3.46
CA ARG A 335 -23.51 9.72 2.25
C ARG A 335 -22.55 10.80 1.77
N ASN A 336 -21.29 10.44 1.63
CA ASN A 336 -20.22 11.34 1.25
C ASN A 336 -19.20 10.67 0.35
N SER A 337 -18.42 11.45 -0.39
CA SER A 337 -17.37 10.94 -1.26
C SER A 337 -16.00 11.44 -0.82
N ILE A 338 -15.01 10.54 -0.92
CA ILE A 338 -13.59 10.83 -0.77
C ILE A 338 -12.83 10.33 -2.01
N LEU A 339 -11.80 11.07 -2.40
CA LEU A 339 -10.91 10.69 -3.49
C LEU A 339 -9.47 10.62 -2.98
N THR A 340 -8.80 9.52 -3.24
CA THR A 340 -7.46 9.28 -2.70
C THR A 340 -6.48 8.81 -3.77
N SER A 341 -5.20 9.03 -3.60
CA SER A 341 -4.17 8.39 -4.41
C SER A 341 -3.68 7.05 -3.82
N PHE A 342 -4.42 6.51 -2.88
CA PHE A 342 -4.11 5.25 -2.22
C PHE A 342 -4.23 4.05 -3.17
N ASN A 343 -3.98 2.87 -2.67
CA ASN A 343 -4.10 1.63 -3.44
C ASN A 343 -5.46 0.95 -3.28
N ARG A 344 -6.13 1.11 -2.15
CA ARG A 344 -7.36 0.42 -1.77
C ARG A 344 -8.48 1.36 -1.39
N ASN A 345 -9.69 1.03 -1.83
CA ASN A 345 -10.90 1.81 -1.57
C ASN A 345 -12.09 0.92 -1.15
N PHE A 346 -11.85 -0.24 -0.57
CA PHE A 346 -12.93 -1.12 -0.10
C PHE A 346 -13.84 -0.40 0.90
N ALA A 347 -15.12 -0.79 0.90
CA ALA A 347 -16.11 -0.22 1.80
C ALA A 347 -15.63 -0.25 3.27
N LYS A 348 -15.79 0.85 3.99
CA LYS A 348 -15.35 1.04 5.38
C LYS A 348 -13.82 1.09 5.58
N ARG A 349 -13.01 0.98 4.53
CA ARG A 349 -11.56 0.86 4.64
C ARG A 349 -10.91 2.07 5.31
N ASN A 350 -11.31 3.29 4.92
CA ASN A 350 -10.60 4.50 5.31
C ASN A 350 -11.03 5.05 6.68
N ASP A 351 -12.33 5.13 6.95
CA ASP A 351 -12.91 5.77 8.15
C ASP A 351 -13.90 4.90 8.93
N GLY A 352 -14.07 3.65 8.52
CA GLY A 352 -15.01 2.71 9.14
C GLY A 352 -16.47 2.91 8.76
N SER A 353 -16.82 3.96 7.99
CA SER A 353 -18.19 4.28 7.63
C SER A 353 -18.67 3.56 6.36
N PRO A 354 -19.85 2.94 6.37
CA PRO A 354 -20.47 2.38 5.17
C PRO A 354 -21.01 3.47 4.22
N ASN A 355 -21.12 4.71 4.69
CA ASN A 355 -21.67 5.84 3.95
C ASN A 355 -20.59 6.59 3.16
N THR A 356 -19.32 6.23 3.33
CA THR A 356 -18.18 6.85 2.63
C THR A 356 -17.93 6.11 1.32
N TYR A 357 -18.15 6.79 0.21
CA TYR A 357 -17.84 6.35 -1.14
C TYR A 357 -16.39 6.71 -1.45
N ALA A 358 -15.52 5.72 -1.35
CA ALA A 358 -14.10 5.92 -1.58
C ALA A 358 -13.71 5.59 -3.02
N PHE A 359 -13.01 6.53 -3.66
CA PHE A 359 -12.47 6.42 -5.00
C PHE A 359 -10.94 6.53 -4.97
N VAL A 360 -10.28 6.02 -6.00
CA VAL A 360 -8.83 6.14 -6.17
C VAL A 360 -8.48 6.71 -7.54
N ALA A 361 -7.51 7.63 -7.56
CA ALA A 361 -7.00 8.28 -8.76
C ALA A 361 -5.51 8.66 -8.58
N SER A 362 -4.92 9.30 -9.58
CA SER A 362 -3.58 9.88 -9.47
C SER A 362 -3.56 11.10 -8.53
N PRO A 363 -2.40 11.44 -7.93
CA PRO A 363 -2.25 12.62 -7.09
C PRO A 363 -2.70 13.92 -7.77
N GLU A 364 -2.41 14.04 -9.04
CA GLU A 364 -2.78 15.21 -9.86
C GLU A 364 -4.31 15.33 -10.00
N THR A 365 -4.96 14.21 -10.30
CA THR A 365 -6.43 14.16 -10.40
C THR A 365 -7.08 14.45 -9.05
N VAL A 366 -6.54 13.88 -7.95
CA VAL A 366 -7.01 14.18 -6.59
C VAL A 366 -6.88 15.66 -6.27
N THR A 367 -5.75 16.29 -6.60
CA THR A 367 -5.49 17.72 -6.35
C THR A 367 -6.45 18.59 -7.13
N ALA A 368 -6.64 18.33 -8.43
CA ALA A 368 -7.56 19.09 -9.27
C ALA A 368 -9.02 19.00 -8.79
N MET A 369 -9.47 17.80 -8.42
CA MET A 369 -10.81 17.61 -7.88
C MET A 369 -10.99 18.18 -6.47
N ALA A 370 -9.94 18.20 -5.64
CA ALA A 370 -9.98 18.86 -4.33
C ALA A 370 -10.14 20.38 -4.47
N LEU A 371 -9.50 20.99 -5.48
CA LEU A 371 -9.71 22.40 -5.84
C LEU A 371 -11.14 22.67 -6.34
N ALA A 372 -11.70 21.74 -7.09
CA ALA A 372 -13.09 21.83 -7.59
C ALA A 372 -14.13 21.60 -6.48
N GLY A 373 -13.86 20.71 -5.53
CA GLY A 373 -14.82 20.25 -4.53
C GLY A 373 -15.92 19.33 -5.10
N ASP A 374 -15.72 18.81 -6.31
CA ASP A 374 -16.75 18.07 -7.06
C ASP A 374 -16.12 16.92 -7.85
N LEU A 375 -16.65 15.71 -7.68
CA LEU A 375 -16.23 14.50 -8.40
C LEU A 375 -16.61 14.53 -9.89
N THR A 376 -17.52 15.40 -10.30
CA THR A 376 -17.91 15.52 -11.73
C THR A 376 -17.00 16.43 -12.52
N PHE A 377 -16.03 17.10 -11.88
CA PHE A 377 -15.07 17.97 -12.51
C PHE A 377 -14.09 17.18 -13.40
N ASN A 378 -13.93 17.61 -14.64
CA ASN A 378 -12.97 17.06 -15.58
C ASN A 378 -11.85 18.08 -15.84
N PRO A 379 -10.63 17.89 -15.31
CA PRO A 379 -9.55 18.87 -15.46
C PRO A 379 -9.08 19.05 -16.92
N LEU A 380 -9.43 18.15 -17.83
CA LEU A 380 -9.10 18.25 -19.25
C LEU A 380 -9.98 19.25 -20.00
N THR A 381 -11.20 19.49 -19.52
CA THR A 381 -12.21 20.26 -20.24
C THR A 381 -12.80 21.42 -19.46
N ASP A 382 -12.91 21.29 -18.15
CA ASP A 382 -13.69 22.18 -17.31
C ASP A 382 -12.87 23.35 -16.76
N THR A 383 -13.56 24.38 -16.29
CA THR A 383 -12.98 25.54 -15.62
C THR A 383 -13.40 25.63 -14.17
N LEU A 384 -12.58 26.25 -13.35
CA LEU A 384 -12.87 26.59 -11.96
C LEU A 384 -13.20 28.08 -11.83
N ILE A 385 -14.02 28.42 -10.85
CA ILE A 385 -14.28 29.83 -10.53
C ILE A 385 -13.34 30.22 -9.39
N ASN A 386 -12.51 31.24 -9.64
CA ASN A 386 -11.56 31.77 -8.66
C ASN A 386 -12.22 32.73 -7.66
N GLU A 387 -11.42 33.27 -6.70
CA GLU A 387 -11.91 34.22 -5.69
C GLU A 387 -12.43 35.55 -6.29
N ASP A 388 -11.96 35.92 -7.47
CA ASP A 388 -12.42 37.13 -8.17
C ASP A 388 -13.70 36.89 -9.01
N GLY A 389 -14.20 35.65 -9.04
CA GLY A 389 -15.37 35.26 -9.83
C GLY A 389 -15.06 34.95 -11.31
N GLU A 390 -13.78 34.80 -11.67
CA GLU A 390 -13.34 34.53 -13.03
C GLU A 390 -13.25 33.01 -13.28
N ALA A 391 -13.60 32.60 -14.50
CA ALA A 391 -13.44 31.21 -14.95
C ALA A 391 -11.98 30.95 -15.36
N VAL A 392 -11.27 30.10 -14.64
CA VAL A 392 -9.87 29.77 -14.89
C VAL A 392 -9.72 28.28 -15.17
N ARG A 393 -8.76 27.91 -15.99
CA ARG A 393 -8.44 26.54 -16.33
C ARG A 393 -7.07 26.16 -15.74
N LEU A 394 -6.98 24.93 -15.26
CA LEU A 394 -5.70 24.35 -14.86
C LEU A 394 -4.97 23.82 -16.11
N ASP A 395 -3.68 24.08 -16.19
CA ASP A 395 -2.81 23.50 -17.19
C ASP A 395 -2.34 22.10 -16.73
N PRO A 396 -1.94 21.21 -17.66
CA PRO A 396 -1.42 19.90 -17.30
C PRO A 396 -0.30 20.00 -16.25
N PRO A 397 -0.28 19.08 -15.27
CA PRO A 397 0.74 19.09 -14.23
C PRO A 397 2.13 18.82 -14.80
N THR A 398 3.12 19.48 -14.23
CA THR A 398 4.54 19.29 -14.54
C THR A 398 5.30 18.92 -13.25
N GLY A 399 6.44 18.25 -13.36
CA GLY A 399 7.26 17.92 -12.21
C GLY A 399 8.52 17.20 -12.63
N ALA A 400 9.51 17.20 -11.73
CA ALA A 400 10.75 16.49 -11.90
C ALA A 400 10.63 15.06 -11.36
N GLU A 401 11.17 14.10 -12.08
CA GLU A 401 11.28 12.70 -11.64
C GLU A 401 12.11 12.58 -10.37
N LEU A 402 13.22 13.30 -10.33
CA LEU A 402 14.17 13.32 -9.21
C LEU A 402 14.39 14.76 -8.75
N PRO A 403 14.70 14.99 -7.45
CA PRO A 403 14.95 16.33 -6.97
C PRO A 403 16.21 16.93 -7.65
N PRO A 404 16.09 18.10 -8.30
CA PRO A 404 17.20 18.71 -9.05
C PRO A 404 18.45 19.03 -8.19
N LYS A 405 18.24 19.18 -6.87
CA LYS A 405 19.32 19.46 -5.89
C LYS A 405 19.72 18.21 -5.11
N GLY A 406 19.30 17.01 -5.56
CA GLY A 406 19.43 15.77 -4.81
C GLY A 406 18.48 15.68 -3.62
N PHE A 407 18.40 14.51 -3.01
CA PHE A 407 17.60 14.32 -1.79
C PHE A 407 18.25 15.03 -0.60
N ALA A 408 17.43 15.62 0.26
CA ALA A 408 17.84 16.17 1.55
C ALA A 408 17.66 15.10 2.61
N VAL A 409 18.69 14.85 3.41
CA VAL A 409 18.65 13.87 4.50
C VAL A 409 19.27 14.53 5.73
N GLU A 410 18.50 14.68 6.81
CA GLU A 410 19.01 15.11 8.12
C GLU A 410 19.14 13.90 9.06
N ASP A 411 18.01 13.27 9.42
CA ASP A 411 17.95 12.01 10.16
C ASP A 411 16.90 11.10 9.51
N PRO A 412 17.32 10.03 8.81
CA PRO A 412 16.37 9.10 8.18
C PRO A 412 15.61 8.24 9.20
N GLY A 413 15.93 8.33 10.49
CA GLY A 413 15.29 7.54 11.54
C GLY A 413 15.76 6.09 11.60
N TYR A 414 16.92 5.76 11.05
CA TYR A 414 17.47 4.41 11.08
C TYR A 414 18.25 4.11 12.36
N GLN A 415 18.01 2.93 12.95
CA GLN A 415 18.79 2.36 14.04
C GLN A 415 19.49 1.09 13.57
N ALA A 416 20.81 1.13 13.53
CA ALA A 416 21.62 -0.06 13.27
C ALA A 416 21.50 -1.06 14.44
N PRO A 417 21.57 -2.36 14.17
CA PRO A 417 21.61 -3.37 15.23
C PRO A 417 22.93 -3.30 16.01
N ALA A 418 22.94 -3.88 17.21
CA ALA A 418 24.18 -4.07 17.96
C ALA A 418 25.12 -5.01 17.21
N GLU A 419 26.43 -4.77 17.28
CA GLU A 419 27.45 -5.70 16.75
C GLU A 419 27.39 -7.06 17.45
N ASP A 420 27.17 -7.06 18.78
CA ASP A 420 26.89 -8.26 19.58
C ASP A 420 25.57 -8.07 20.33
N GLY A 421 24.52 -8.77 19.87
CA GLY A 421 23.21 -8.77 20.51
C GLY A 421 23.09 -9.64 21.75
N SER A 422 24.13 -10.40 22.13
CA SER A 422 24.07 -11.34 23.28
C SER A 422 23.79 -10.63 24.60
N SER A 423 24.32 -9.40 24.78
CA SER A 423 24.12 -8.57 25.96
C SER A 423 22.82 -7.77 25.96
N VAL A 424 22.11 -7.73 24.81
CA VAL A 424 20.88 -6.94 24.67
C VAL A 424 19.68 -7.70 25.23
N SER A 425 18.93 -7.07 26.13
CA SER A 425 17.68 -7.58 26.66
C SER A 425 16.49 -7.03 25.88
N VAL A 426 15.56 -7.92 25.47
CA VAL A 426 14.30 -7.51 24.84
C VAL A 426 13.38 -6.91 25.89
N ILE A 427 12.86 -5.70 25.61
CA ILE A 427 12.04 -4.94 26.56
C ILE A 427 10.57 -5.35 26.41
N VAL A 428 10.03 -6.05 27.40
CA VAL A 428 8.59 -6.32 27.55
C VAL A 428 8.19 -6.01 28.98
N ARG A 429 7.16 -5.20 29.16
CA ARG A 429 6.66 -4.86 30.50
C ARG A 429 6.01 -6.09 31.14
N GLU A 430 6.25 -6.33 32.42
CA GLU A 430 5.80 -7.52 33.15
C GLU A 430 4.28 -7.77 33.05
N ASN A 431 3.46 -6.74 33.09
CA ASN A 431 2.01 -6.85 33.00
C ASN A 431 1.46 -6.15 31.75
N SER A 432 2.15 -6.26 30.61
CA SER A 432 1.70 -5.65 29.36
C SER A 432 0.35 -6.23 28.93
N GLU A 433 -0.55 -5.35 28.53
CA GLU A 433 -1.80 -5.74 27.85
C GLU A 433 -1.61 -5.98 26.35
N ARG A 434 -0.51 -5.49 25.76
CA ARG A 434 -0.26 -5.46 24.32
C ARG A 434 0.78 -6.46 23.85
N LEU A 435 1.70 -6.84 24.73
CA LEU A 435 2.83 -7.72 24.44
C LEU A 435 2.84 -8.90 25.41
N GLN A 436 3.24 -10.06 24.93
CA GLN A 436 3.36 -11.28 25.71
C GLN A 436 4.64 -12.02 25.36
N LEU A 437 5.46 -12.32 26.36
CA LEU A 437 6.55 -13.29 26.19
C LEU A 437 5.95 -14.68 26.16
N LEU A 438 6.19 -15.40 25.08
CA LEU A 438 5.71 -16.77 24.92
C LEU A 438 6.78 -17.75 25.39
N SER A 439 6.36 -18.82 26.06
CA SER A 439 7.21 -20.00 26.22
C SER A 439 7.35 -20.69 24.86
N PRO A 440 8.50 -21.31 24.56
CA PRO A 440 8.65 -22.10 23.35
C PRO A 440 7.53 -23.14 23.22
N PHE A 441 6.98 -23.27 22.01
CA PHE A 441 6.00 -24.32 21.74
C PHE A 441 6.66 -25.70 21.84
N PRO A 442 5.92 -26.72 22.29
CA PRO A 442 6.45 -28.10 22.30
C PRO A 442 6.89 -28.50 20.88
N ALA A 443 8.03 -29.16 20.80
CA ALA A 443 8.50 -29.73 19.54
C ALA A 443 7.51 -30.80 19.04
N TRP A 444 7.38 -30.92 17.72
CA TRP A 444 6.58 -31.99 17.12
C TRP A 444 7.20 -33.37 17.46
N GLU A 445 6.40 -34.28 18.00
CA GLU A 445 6.81 -35.62 18.39
C GLU A 445 7.02 -36.57 17.20
N LYS A 446 7.00 -36.07 15.96
CA LYS A 446 7.13 -36.86 14.71
C LYS A 446 6.06 -37.95 14.56
N THR A 447 4.92 -37.76 15.18
CA THR A 447 3.75 -38.65 15.07
C THR A 447 2.57 -37.88 14.49
N ASP A 448 1.83 -38.51 13.59
CA ASP A 448 0.62 -37.92 13.03
C ASP A 448 -0.46 -37.77 14.09
N LEU A 449 -1.14 -36.64 14.08
CA LEU A 449 -2.32 -36.42 14.91
C LEU A 449 -3.48 -37.28 14.38
N LYS A 450 -4.00 -38.20 15.20
CA LYS A 450 -5.09 -39.11 14.83
C LYS A 450 -6.36 -38.79 15.62
N GLY A 451 -7.52 -39.01 14.98
CA GLY A 451 -8.82 -38.85 15.63
C GLY A 451 -9.20 -37.39 15.97
N ILE A 452 -8.59 -36.40 15.29
CA ILE A 452 -8.88 -34.99 15.51
C ILE A 452 -10.34 -34.72 15.15
N ARG A 453 -11.04 -33.99 16.02
CA ARG A 453 -12.43 -33.58 15.80
C ARG A 453 -12.49 -32.23 15.11
N LEU A 454 -13.42 -32.11 14.15
CA LEU A 454 -13.67 -30.84 13.48
C LEU A 454 -14.36 -29.87 14.43
N LEU A 455 -13.71 -28.75 14.76
CA LEU A 455 -14.26 -27.72 15.65
C LEU A 455 -15.31 -26.87 14.93
N ILE A 456 -14.99 -26.38 13.75
CA ILE A 456 -15.87 -25.52 12.95
C ILE A 456 -15.68 -25.82 11.45
N LYS A 457 -16.78 -25.78 10.70
CA LYS A 457 -16.80 -25.69 9.24
C LYS A 457 -17.44 -24.37 8.87
N VAL A 458 -16.68 -23.48 8.23
CA VAL A 458 -17.18 -22.15 7.89
C VAL A 458 -18.05 -22.23 6.63
N LYS A 459 -19.20 -21.53 6.66
CA LYS A 459 -20.12 -21.39 5.54
C LYS A 459 -19.83 -20.10 4.78
N GLY A 460 -19.79 -20.21 3.45
CA GLY A 460 -19.58 -19.06 2.58
C GLY A 460 -18.14 -18.58 2.56
N LYS A 461 -17.94 -17.26 2.39
CA LYS A 461 -16.63 -16.62 2.29
C LYS A 461 -15.97 -16.57 3.67
N CYS A 462 -14.72 -17.03 3.76
CA CYS A 462 -13.88 -16.90 4.94
C CYS A 462 -12.60 -16.12 4.56
N THR A 463 -12.52 -14.88 5.02
CA THR A 463 -11.36 -14.00 4.80
C THR A 463 -10.59 -13.84 6.10
N THR A 464 -9.47 -13.12 6.07
CA THR A 464 -8.70 -12.76 7.26
C THR A 464 -9.55 -12.06 8.32
N ASP A 465 -10.52 -11.23 7.93
CA ASP A 465 -11.44 -10.55 8.85
C ASP A 465 -12.43 -11.49 9.54
N HIS A 466 -12.68 -12.66 8.97
CA HIS A 466 -13.50 -13.69 9.64
C HIS A 466 -12.67 -14.54 10.63
N ILE A 467 -11.35 -14.68 10.33
CA ILE A 467 -10.42 -15.47 11.14
C ILE A 467 -9.87 -14.64 12.30
N SER A 468 -9.36 -13.44 11.99
CA SER A 468 -8.79 -12.52 12.98
C SER A 468 -9.00 -11.08 12.51
N GLN A 469 -10.02 -10.43 13.07
CA GLN A 469 -10.42 -9.08 12.67
C GLN A 469 -9.33 -8.05 12.98
N ALA A 470 -9.20 -7.07 12.08
CA ALA A 470 -8.42 -5.85 12.29
C ALA A 470 -9.15 -4.85 13.24
N GLY A 471 -8.94 -3.57 13.05
CA GLY A 471 -9.56 -2.51 13.85
C GLY A 471 -9.08 -2.52 15.30
N PRO A 472 -9.96 -2.44 16.30
CA PRO A 472 -9.57 -2.36 17.72
C PRO A 472 -8.71 -3.53 18.23
N TRP A 473 -8.80 -4.68 17.57
CA TRP A 473 -8.03 -5.88 17.93
C TRP A 473 -6.55 -5.76 17.62
N LEU A 474 -6.15 -4.92 16.67
CA LEU A 474 -4.75 -4.71 16.29
C LEU A 474 -3.86 -4.29 17.47
N ARG A 475 -4.41 -3.65 18.49
CA ARG A 475 -3.68 -3.32 19.72
C ARG A 475 -3.12 -4.56 20.45
N PHE A 476 -3.71 -5.73 20.23
CA PHE A 476 -3.35 -6.98 20.89
C PHE A 476 -2.52 -7.93 20.02
N ARG A 477 -2.12 -7.52 18.82
CA ARG A 477 -1.41 -8.42 17.89
C ARG A 477 -0.09 -8.98 18.42
N GLY A 478 0.53 -8.31 19.41
CA GLY A 478 1.72 -8.79 20.12
C GLY A 478 1.41 -9.61 21.37
N HIS A 479 0.13 -9.89 21.68
CA HIS A 479 -0.29 -10.62 22.88
C HIS A 479 -1.21 -11.78 22.48
N LEU A 480 -0.65 -13.00 22.37
CA LEU A 480 -1.34 -14.16 21.83
C LEU A 480 -2.65 -14.49 22.58
N ASP A 481 -2.64 -14.48 23.91
CA ASP A 481 -3.83 -14.79 24.69
C ASP A 481 -4.97 -13.77 24.52
N ARG A 482 -4.63 -12.50 24.28
CA ARG A 482 -5.62 -11.44 24.06
C ARG A 482 -6.13 -11.41 22.62
N ILE A 483 -5.23 -11.50 21.62
CA ILE A 483 -5.65 -11.51 20.21
C ILE A 483 -6.46 -12.77 19.87
N SER A 484 -6.20 -13.90 20.50
CA SER A 484 -6.98 -15.12 20.30
C SER A 484 -8.47 -14.95 20.62
N ASN A 485 -8.83 -13.92 21.36
CA ASN A 485 -10.23 -13.63 21.68
C ASN A 485 -11.06 -13.17 20.47
N ASN A 486 -10.41 -12.79 19.35
CA ASN A 486 -11.10 -12.46 18.11
C ASN A 486 -11.08 -13.62 17.07
N CYS A 487 -10.52 -14.77 17.44
CA CYS A 487 -10.39 -15.90 16.52
C CYS A 487 -11.76 -16.40 16.07
N LEU A 488 -11.99 -16.37 14.76
CA LEU A 488 -13.21 -16.84 14.09
C LEU A 488 -14.53 -16.18 14.52
N ILE A 489 -14.47 -15.04 15.24
CA ILE A 489 -15.70 -14.38 15.73
C ILE A 489 -16.64 -13.89 14.61
N GLY A 490 -16.13 -13.67 13.41
CA GLY A 490 -16.90 -13.30 12.22
C GLY A 490 -17.31 -14.48 11.35
N ALA A 491 -16.85 -15.69 11.65
CA ALA A 491 -17.10 -16.87 10.84
C ALA A 491 -18.50 -17.45 11.10
N VAL A 492 -19.24 -17.75 10.03
CA VAL A 492 -20.55 -18.41 10.11
C VAL A 492 -20.34 -19.93 10.14
N ASN A 493 -20.81 -20.59 11.18
CA ASN A 493 -20.69 -22.03 11.31
C ASN A 493 -21.72 -22.75 10.42
N ALA A 494 -21.25 -23.59 9.49
CA ALA A 494 -22.09 -24.33 8.56
C ALA A 494 -23.03 -25.35 9.21
N PHE A 495 -22.79 -25.70 10.48
CA PHE A 495 -23.64 -26.68 11.19
C PHE A 495 -24.85 -26.05 11.91
N ASN A 496 -24.84 -24.73 12.14
CA ASN A 496 -25.90 -24.06 12.87
C ASN A 496 -26.27 -22.69 12.32
N ASP A 497 -25.63 -22.24 11.24
CA ASP A 497 -25.82 -20.93 10.60
C ASP A 497 -25.63 -19.72 11.53
N GLN A 498 -24.91 -19.88 12.64
CA GLN A 498 -24.62 -18.84 13.61
C GLN A 498 -23.15 -18.39 13.53
N THR A 499 -22.92 -17.12 13.85
CA THR A 499 -21.57 -16.55 13.97
C THR A 499 -21.03 -16.82 15.37
N ASN A 500 -19.73 -17.05 15.49
CA ASN A 500 -19.04 -17.24 16.77
C ASN A 500 -19.72 -18.30 17.69
N SER A 501 -20.26 -19.36 17.11
CA SER A 501 -21.00 -20.38 17.86
C SER A 501 -20.61 -21.79 17.41
N VAL A 502 -19.98 -22.54 18.31
CA VAL A 502 -19.58 -23.93 18.08
C VAL A 502 -20.05 -24.83 19.23
N LYS A 503 -20.16 -26.12 18.93
CA LYS A 503 -20.47 -27.15 19.92
C LYS A 503 -19.19 -27.76 20.44
N ASN A 504 -18.97 -27.75 21.75
CA ASN A 504 -17.88 -28.50 22.37
C ASN A 504 -18.17 -30.01 22.15
N GLN A 505 -17.24 -30.66 21.44
CA GLN A 505 -17.38 -32.07 21.07
C GLN A 505 -17.16 -33.03 22.24
N LEU A 506 -16.69 -32.54 23.39
CA LEU A 506 -16.46 -33.30 24.62
C LEU A 506 -17.65 -33.16 25.61
N THR A 507 -18.13 -31.92 25.80
CA THR A 507 -19.21 -31.66 26.78
C THR A 507 -20.60 -31.61 26.14
N GLY A 508 -20.67 -31.39 24.83
CA GLY A 508 -21.95 -31.20 24.13
C GLY A 508 -22.53 -29.80 24.23
N GLU A 509 -21.94 -28.92 25.04
CA GLU A 509 -22.42 -27.54 25.25
C GLU A 509 -22.03 -26.65 24.06
N ARG A 510 -22.87 -25.64 23.81
CA ARG A 510 -22.56 -24.60 22.82
C ARG A 510 -21.92 -23.39 23.49
N SER A 511 -20.86 -22.86 22.89
CA SER A 511 -20.16 -21.67 23.36
C SER A 511 -19.48 -20.96 22.22
N GLU A 512 -18.82 -19.87 22.53
CA GLU A 512 -17.94 -19.18 21.59
C GLU A 512 -16.78 -20.11 21.15
N GLU A 513 -16.41 -20.03 19.87
CA GLU A 513 -15.39 -20.90 19.26
C GLU A 513 -14.10 -20.96 20.10
N ARG A 514 -13.54 -19.80 20.46
CA ARG A 514 -12.29 -19.68 21.24
C ARG A 514 -12.35 -20.37 22.61
N ARG A 515 -13.51 -20.37 23.28
CA ARG A 515 -13.71 -21.05 24.56
C ARG A 515 -13.62 -22.55 24.40
N VAL A 516 -14.34 -23.07 23.41
CA VAL A 516 -14.34 -24.51 23.11
C VAL A 516 -12.93 -24.96 22.68
N GLY A 517 -12.22 -24.17 21.88
CA GLY A 517 -10.85 -24.45 21.47
C GLY A 517 -9.89 -24.52 22.67
N LYS A 518 -9.96 -23.59 23.63
CA LYS A 518 -9.15 -23.61 24.86
C LYS A 518 -9.48 -24.80 25.76
N GLU A 519 -10.74 -25.07 25.99
CA GLU A 519 -11.18 -26.21 26.82
C GLU A 519 -10.78 -27.55 26.22
N CYS A 520 -10.88 -27.70 24.91
CA CYS A 520 -10.38 -28.89 24.22
C CYS A 520 -8.88 -29.06 24.41
N ARG A 521 -8.08 -27.99 24.26
CA ARG A 521 -6.63 -28.03 24.42
C ARG A 521 -6.20 -28.38 25.85
N SER A 522 -6.84 -27.79 26.86
CA SER A 522 -6.52 -28.06 28.28
C SER A 522 -6.78 -29.51 28.72
N ARG A 523 -7.67 -30.22 28.03
CA ARG A 523 -7.97 -31.63 28.30
C ARG A 523 -7.13 -32.63 27.49
N TRP A 524 -6.35 -32.15 26.52
CA TRP A 524 -5.47 -32.98 25.67
C TRP A 524 -3.99 -32.79 25.99
N ALA A 525 -3.65 -31.87 26.90
CA ALA A 525 -2.31 -31.82 27.46
C ALA A 525 -2.15 -32.94 28.51
N PRO A 526 -1.07 -33.75 28.45
CA PRO A 526 -0.81 -34.77 29.44
C PRO A 526 -0.52 -34.19 30.82
#